data_416bc55b4e1003beec2648f2254163fc
#
_entry.id   416bc55b4e1003beec2648f2254163fc
#
_cell.length_a   1.000
_cell.length_b   1.000
_cell.length_c   1.000
_cell.angle_alpha   90.00
_cell.angle_beta   90.00
_cell.angle_gamma   90.00
#
_symmetry.space_group_name_H-M   'P 1'
#
loop_
_entity.id
_entity.type
_entity.pdbx_description
1 polymer ?
#
loop_
_entity_poly.entity_id
_entity_poly.type
_entity_poly.pdbx_seq_one_letter_code
_entity_poly.pdbx_strand_id
1 'polypeptide(L)'
;MTQTLTNQELIASPHASSTAEFWQEVSALTKRLFIQLRRRPTTLIAGVLQPLMWLLLFGALFSGLPKGLVGDGQTYVQFLAAGIIVFTAFSSALNSGLPMLFDREFGFLNRILVAPLISRFSIIAASAVFIIALSMVQTIAIVSVSGFMGAGFPSISGLAVMALILILLIVDFTMLSLGLAFAMPGHQEMLAFIFLVNLPLLFSSTALAPLGFMPTWLQWIASLNPLSWAIEPIRYVYSHSV
;
A
#
# COMPACT_ATOMS: atom_id res chain seq x y z
N MET A 1 57.15 8.31 -34.29
CA MET A 1 55.96 9.14 -34.13
C MET A 1 55.02 8.42 -33.21
N THR A 2 55.14 8.61 -31.92
CA THR A 2 54.36 7.94 -30.88
C THR A 2 53.24 8.91 -30.47
N GLN A 3 52.01 8.60 -30.85
CA GLN A 3 50.86 9.40 -30.39
C GLN A 3 50.66 9.13 -28.92
N THR A 4 50.96 10.09 -28.08
CA THR A 4 50.52 10.21 -26.71
C THR A 4 49.00 10.47 -26.74
N LEU A 5 48.21 9.43 -26.61
CA LEU A 5 46.77 9.56 -26.32
C LEU A 5 46.66 10.27 -24.98
N THR A 6 46.12 11.43 -25.03
CA THR A 6 45.91 12.33 -23.88
C THR A 6 44.96 11.65 -22.90
N ASN A 7 45.42 11.39 -21.67
CA ASN A 7 44.67 10.85 -20.55
C ASN A 7 43.45 11.69 -20.11
N GLN A 8 43.07 12.68 -20.91
CA GLN A 8 41.91 13.54 -20.64
C GLN A 8 40.56 13.02 -21.16
N GLU A 9 40.55 11.98 -22.01
CA GLU A 9 39.28 11.40 -22.50
C GLU A 9 38.73 10.27 -21.60
N LEU A 10 39.45 9.88 -20.56
CA LEU A 10 39.03 8.83 -19.63
C LEU A 10 38.33 9.36 -18.35
N ILE A 11 38.23 10.67 -18.19
CA ILE A 11 37.34 11.24 -17.18
C ILE A 11 35.98 11.37 -17.87
N ALA A 12 35.25 10.26 -17.90
CA ALA A 12 33.84 10.28 -18.26
C ALA A 12 33.17 11.44 -17.50
N SER A 13 32.66 12.41 -18.26
CA SER A 13 31.80 13.47 -17.75
C SER A 13 30.82 12.87 -16.78
N PRO A 14 30.53 13.49 -15.62
CA PRO A 14 29.45 13.02 -14.77
C PRO A 14 28.18 13.03 -15.65
N HIS A 15 27.74 11.85 -16.07
CA HIS A 15 26.51 11.70 -16.83
C HIS A 15 25.44 12.38 -16.02
N ALA A 16 24.90 13.48 -16.52
CA ALA A 16 23.69 14.05 -16.01
C ALA A 16 22.68 12.90 -16.05
N SER A 17 22.27 12.42 -14.87
CA SER A 17 21.38 11.28 -14.74
C SER A 17 20.15 11.53 -15.60
N SER A 18 20.04 10.84 -16.75
CA SER A 18 18.92 11.04 -17.62
C SER A 18 17.68 10.45 -16.92
N THR A 19 16.55 11.09 -17.07
CA THR A 19 15.28 10.58 -16.54
C THR A 19 15.02 9.14 -17.01
N ALA A 20 15.53 8.77 -18.17
CA ALA A 20 15.47 7.43 -18.72
C ALA A 20 16.26 6.41 -17.88
N GLU A 21 17.46 6.75 -17.43
CA GLU A 21 18.28 5.89 -16.58
C GLU A 21 17.64 5.68 -15.20
N PHE A 22 17.05 6.73 -14.60
CA PHE A 22 16.31 6.62 -13.36
C PHE A 22 15.14 5.63 -13.49
N TRP A 23 14.32 5.74 -14.55
CA TRP A 23 13.20 4.82 -14.76
C TRP A 23 13.65 3.40 -15.09
N GLN A 24 14.79 3.23 -15.76
CA GLN A 24 15.41 1.93 -16.00
C GLN A 24 15.80 1.27 -14.67
N GLU A 25 16.39 2.02 -13.75
CA GLU A 25 16.76 1.56 -12.41
C GLU A 25 15.51 1.19 -11.58
N VAL A 26 14.50 2.07 -11.56
CA VAL A 26 13.21 1.80 -10.90
C VAL A 26 12.58 0.50 -11.45
N SER A 27 12.57 0.32 -12.77
CA SER A 27 11.99 -0.87 -13.40
C SER A 27 12.75 -2.15 -13.02
N ALA A 28 14.08 -2.10 -12.97
CA ALA A 28 14.93 -3.24 -12.58
C ALA A 28 14.69 -3.65 -11.13
N LEU A 29 14.63 -2.67 -10.21
CA LEU A 29 14.34 -2.91 -8.79
C LEU A 29 12.92 -3.43 -8.58
N THR A 30 11.93 -2.85 -9.25
CA THR A 30 10.53 -3.32 -9.22
C THR A 30 10.42 -4.75 -9.71
N LYS A 31 11.07 -5.08 -10.84
CA LYS A 31 11.13 -6.46 -11.37
C LYS A 31 11.71 -7.45 -10.35
N ARG A 32 12.76 -7.03 -9.62
CA ARG A 32 13.33 -7.84 -8.54
C ARG A 32 12.29 -8.17 -7.48
N LEU A 33 11.50 -7.18 -7.02
CA LEU A 33 10.44 -7.37 -6.02
C LEU A 33 9.35 -8.32 -6.52
N PHE A 34 8.92 -8.20 -7.79
CA PHE A 34 7.97 -9.13 -8.39
C PHE A 34 8.53 -10.57 -8.51
N ILE A 35 9.80 -10.73 -8.83
CA ILE A 35 10.45 -12.06 -8.85
C ILE A 35 10.48 -12.66 -7.45
N GLN A 36 10.78 -11.85 -6.41
CA GLN A 36 10.75 -12.31 -5.01
C GLN A 36 9.33 -12.75 -4.61
N LEU A 37 8.30 -11.97 -4.96
CA LEU A 37 6.91 -12.31 -4.70
C LEU A 37 6.50 -13.62 -5.39
N ARG A 38 6.86 -13.80 -6.67
CA ARG A 38 6.59 -15.04 -7.41
C ARG A 38 7.23 -16.26 -6.78
N ARG A 39 8.39 -16.10 -6.17
CA ARG A 39 9.10 -17.19 -5.44
C ARG A 39 8.48 -17.50 -4.08
N ARG A 40 7.57 -16.65 -3.58
CA ARG A 40 6.88 -16.82 -2.30
C ARG A 40 5.36 -16.75 -2.50
N PRO A 41 4.75 -17.74 -3.17
CA PRO A 41 3.31 -17.72 -3.49
C PRO A 41 2.44 -17.67 -2.25
N THR A 42 2.88 -18.23 -1.13
CA THR A 42 2.17 -18.18 0.16
C THR A 42 1.96 -16.74 0.65
N THR A 43 2.92 -15.85 0.45
CA THR A 43 2.80 -14.44 0.82
C THR A 43 1.75 -13.72 -0.03
N LEU A 44 1.72 -14.00 -1.34
CA LEU A 44 0.70 -13.45 -2.24
C LEU A 44 -0.70 -13.95 -1.86
N ILE A 45 -0.84 -15.26 -1.66
CA ILE A 45 -2.12 -15.88 -1.30
C ILE A 45 -2.60 -15.33 0.04
N ALA A 46 -1.75 -15.28 1.06
CA ALA A 46 -2.11 -14.73 2.37
C ALA A 46 -2.50 -13.25 2.28
N GLY A 47 -1.79 -12.45 1.50
CA GLY A 47 -2.07 -11.02 1.30
C GLY A 47 -3.41 -10.74 0.63
N VAL A 48 -3.93 -11.66 -0.18
CA VAL A 48 -5.26 -11.55 -0.79
C VAL A 48 -6.33 -12.23 0.06
N LEU A 49 -6.02 -13.42 0.58
CA LEU A 49 -7.00 -14.24 1.32
C LEU A 49 -7.41 -13.58 2.64
N GLN A 50 -6.47 -12.99 3.37
CA GLN A 50 -6.75 -12.36 4.67
C GLN A 50 -7.81 -11.26 4.59
N PRO A 51 -7.71 -10.22 3.72
CA PRO A 51 -8.76 -9.21 3.59
C PRO A 51 -10.07 -9.79 3.04
N LEU A 52 -10.03 -10.78 2.16
CA LEU A 52 -11.23 -11.45 1.69
C LEU A 52 -11.93 -12.23 2.81
N MET A 53 -11.18 -12.90 3.69
CA MET A 53 -11.76 -13.56 4.87
C MET A 53 -12.45 -12.55 5.80
N TRP A 54 -11.85 -11.37 6.01
CA TRP A 54 -12.49 -10.31 6.79
C TRP A 54 -13.78 -9.84 6.12
N LEU A 55 -13.76 -9.62 4.80
CA LEU A 55 -14.95 -9.21 4.05
C LEU A 55 -16.07 -10.26 4.16
N LEU A 56 -15.73 -11.54 3.94
CA LEU A 56 -16.70 -12.64 3.98
C LEU A 56 -17.26 -12.85 5.38
N LEU A 57 -16.42 -12.91 6.41
CA LEU A 57 -16.83 -13.20 7.78
C LEU A 57 -17.65 -12.05 8.36
N PHE A 58 -17.17 -10.81 8.27
CA PHE A 58 -17.93 -9.65 8.77
C PHE A 58 -19.15 -9.37 7.90
N GLY A 59 -19.04 -9.50 6.58
CA GLY A 59 -20.17 -9.38 5.67
C GLY A 59 -21.29 -10.37 5.97
N ALA A 60 -20.94 -11.63 6.27
CA ALA A 60 -21.90 -12.65 6.68
C ALA A 60 -22.45 -12.39 8.08
N LEU A 61 -21.59 -12.04 9.05
CA LEU A 61 -21.98 -11.78 10.44
C LEU A 61 -23.02 -10.65 10.54
N PHE A 62 -22.84 -9.62 9.74
CA PHE A 62 -23.68 -8.42 9.73
C PHE A 62 -24.69 -8.36 8.57
N SER A 63 -24.88 -9.47 7.85
CA SER A 63 -25.83 -9.56 6.73
C SER A 63 -27.28 -9.28 7.11
N GLY A 64 -27.66 -9.54 8.38
CA GLY A 64 -28.99 -9.30 8.91
C GLY A 64 -29.27 -7.86 9.36
N LEU A 65 -28.30 -6.95 9.25
CA LEU A 65 -28.52 -5.56 9.62
C LEU A 65 -29.49 -4.86 8.65
N PRO A 66 -30.44 -4.03 9.17
CA PRO A 66 -31.33 -3.25 8.32
C PRO A 66 -30.53 -2.34 7.37
N LYS A 67 -30.96 -2.27 6.11
CA LYS A 67 -30.42 -1.30 5.15
C LYS A 67 -30.64 0.11 5.69
N GLY A 68 -29.62 0.94 5.65
CA GLY A 68 -29.67 2.31 6.18
C GLY A 68 -29.10 2.50 7.58
N LEU A 69 -28.81 1.44 8.33
CA LEU A 69 -28.14 1.54 9.63
C LEU A 69 -26.68 2.04 9.49
N VAL A 70 -26.06 1.78 8.36
CA VAL A 70 -24.68 2.16 8.03
C VAL A 70 -24.60 3.43 7.15
N GLY A 71 -25.71 4.13 6.92
CA GLY A 71 -25.83 5.38 6.11
C GLY A 71 -26.52 5.13 4.75
N ASP A 72 -27.17 6.13 4.23
CA ASP A 72 -27.77 6.35 2.90
C ASP A 72 -28.21 5.10 2.08
N GLY A 73 -28.86 4.13 2.71
CA GLY A 73 -29.38 2.95 2.01
C GLY A 73 -28.33 1.91 1.58
N GLN A 74 -27.06 2.10 1.98
CA GLN A 74 -25.98 1.17 1.68
C GLN A 74 -26.14 -0.17 2.39
N THR A 75 -25.66 -1.24 1.74
CA THR A 75 -25.48 -2.52 2.41
C THR A 75 -24.23 -2.49 3.30
N TYR A 76 -24.23 -3.24 4.40
CA TYR A 76 -23.04 -3.34 5.25
C TYR A 76 -21.81 -3.84 4.48
N VAL A 77 -22.00 -4.68 3.45
CA VAL A 77 -20.91 -5.17 2.59
C VAL A 77 -20.25 -4.02 1.79
N GLN A 78 -21.06 -3.08 1.27
CA GLN A 78 -20.52 -1.89 0.58
C GLN A 78 -19.70 -1.02 1.54
N PHE A 79 -20.28 -0.77 2.72
CA PHE A 79 -19.63 -0.02 3.79
C PHE A 79 -18.28 -0.65 4.18
N LEU A 80 -18.27 -1.95 4.43
CA LEU A 80 -17.11 -2.72 4.86
C LEU A 80 -16.05 -2.83 3.76
N ALA A 81 -16.46 -3.02 2.49
CA ALA A 81 -15.53 -3.17 1.37
C ALA A 81 -14.60 -1.96 1.22
N ALA A 82 -15.14 -0.74 1.32
CA ALA A 82 -14.33 0.49 1.27
C ALA A 82 -13.29 0.53 2.39
N GLY A 83 -13.68 0.18 3.62
CA GLY A 83 -12.78 0.11 4.77
C GLY A 83 -11.67 -0.93 4.60
N ILE A 84 -12.01 -2.13 4.12
CA ILE A 84 -11.05 -3.22 3.91
C ILE A 84 -10.07 -2.88 2.77
N ILE A 85 -10.53 -2.26 1.69
CA ILE A 85 -9.67 -1.82 0.58
C ILE A 85 -8.59 -0.88 1.10
N VAL A 86 -8.98 0.18 1.80
CA VAL A 86 -8.04 1.18 2.34
C VAL A 86 -7.10 0.56 3.35
N PHE A 87 -7.62 -0.24 4.28
CA PHE A 87 -6.82 -0.91 5.29
C PHE A 87 -5.80 -1.88 4.69
N THR A 88 -6.19 -2.63 3.65
CA THR A 88 -5.30 -3.56 2.96
C THR A 88 -4.16 -2.81 2.26
N ALA A 89 -4.47 -1.71 1.57
CA ALA A 89 -3.48 -0.86 0.92
C ALA A 89 -2.52 -0.22 1.94
N PHE A 90 -3.06 0.31 3.04
CA PHE A 90 -2.29 0.85 4.16
C PHE A 90 -1.35 -0.20 4.77
N SER A 91 -1.88 -1.37 5.13
CA SER A 91 -1.08 -2.47 5.70
C SER A 91 0.05 -2.90 4.76
N SER A 92 -0.23 -3.00 3.46
CA SER A 92 0.77 -3.35 2.45
C SER A 92 1.86 -2.27 2.37
N ALA A 93 1.48 -1.00 2.39
CA ALA A 93 2.41 0.13 2.37
C ALA A 93 3.26 0.19 3.66
N LEU A 94 2.65 -0.02 4.83
CA LEU A 94 3.36 -0.02 6.11
C LEU A 94 4.37 -1.17 6.22
N ASN A 95 4.10 -2.32 5.58
CA ASN A 95 5.00 -3.46 5.52
C ASN A 95 6.11 -3.33 4.46
N SER A 96 6.07 -2.32 3.58
CA SER A 96 7.01 -2.16 2.46
C SER A 96 8.46 -1.94 2.88
N GLY A 97 8.71 -1.44 4.09
CA GLY A 97 10.05 -1.23 4.65
C GLY A 97 10.73 -2.53 5.13
N LEU A 98 9.97 -3.60 5.41
CA LEU A 98 10.54 -4.84 5.92
C LEU A 98 11.57 -5.49 4.98
N PRO A 99 11.31 -5.64 3.66
CA PRO A 99 12.31 -6.18 2.74
C PRO A 99 13.62 -5.37 2.73
N MET A 100 13.51 -4.05 2.84
CA MET A 100 14.66 -3.14 2.90
C MET A 100 15.46 -3.34 4.20
N LEU A 101 14.76 -3.52 5.31
CA LEU A 101 15.38 -3.78 6.62
C LEU A 101 16.10 -5.13 6.63
N PHE A 102 15.49 -6.18 6.06
CA PHE A 102 16.16 -7.46 5.87
C PHE A 102 17.39 -7.34 4.96
N ASP A 103 17.28 -6.62 3.83
CA ASP A 103 18.43 -6.36 2.95
C ASP A 103 19.57 -5.65 3.71
N ARG A 104 19.24 -4.77 4.68
CA ARG A 104 20.21 -4.11 5.55
C ARG A 104 20.87 -5.09 6.53
N GLU A 105 20.10 -5.89 7.24
CA GLU A 105 20.60 -6.83 8.24
C GLU A 105 21.46 -7.96 7.62
N PHE A 106 21.07 -8.46 6.46
CA PHE A 106 21.83 -9.49 5.75
C PHE A 106 22.99 -8.94 4.90
N GLY A 107 23.26 -7.63 4.97
CA GLY A 107 24.38 -6.98 4.28
C GLY A 107 24.18 -6.86 2.76
N PHE A 108 23.01 -7.19 2.23
CA PHE A 108 22.72 -7.05 0.81
C PHE A 108 22.55 -5.59 0.40
N LEU A 109 22.05 -4.75 1.30
CA LEU A 109 21.90 -3.30 1.07
C LEU A 109 23.26 -2.66 0.76
N ASN A 110 24.34 -3.07 1.45
CA ASN A 110 25.69 -2.57 1.19
C ASN A 110 26.15 -2.89 -0.25
N ARG A 111 25.73 -4.02 -0.79
CA ARG A 111 26.03 -4.38 -2.19
C ARG A 111 25.25 -3.52 -3.18
N ILE A 112 23.99 -3.20 -2.85
CA ILE A 112 23.18 -2.28 -3.68
C ILE A 112 23.76 -0.87 -3.64
N LEU A 113 24.20 -0.39 -2.47
CA LEU A 113 24.74 0.97 -2.31
C LEU A 113 26.12 1.16 -2.93
N VAL A 114 26.90 0.09 -3.10
CA VAL A 114 28.19 0.11 -3.82
C VAL A 114 27.99 0.00 -5.34
N ALA A 115 26.87 -0.52 -5.79
CA ALA A 115 26.48 -0.43 -7.20
C ALA A 115 26.31 1.06 -7.58
N PRO A 116 26.69 1.46 -8.80
CA PRO A 116 26.52 2.84 -9.25
C PRO A 116 25.05 3.18 -9.45
N LEU A 117 24.32 3.34 -8.33
CA LEU A 117 22.94 3.83 -8.34
C LEU A 117 22.94 5.33 -8.66
N ILE A 118 22.11 5.71 -9.61
CA ILE A 118 21.93 7.10 -9.99
C ILE A 118 21.29 7.89 -8.85
N SER A 119 20.33 7.27 -8.17
CA SER A 119 19.61 7.91 -7.06
C SER A 119 19.12 6.91 -6.01
N ARG A 120 19.26 7.26 -4.74
CA ARG A 120 18.64 6.50 -3.64
C ARG A 120 17.10 6.55 -3.68
N PHE A 121 16.54 7.55 -4.34
CA PHE A 121 15.10 7.68 -4.55
C PHE A 121 14.54 6.58 -5.46
N SER A 122 15.36 5.95 -6.31
CA SER A 122 14.92 4.83 -7.15
C SER A 122 14.44 3.63 -6.34
N ILE A 123 15.01 3.40 -5.15
CA ILE A 123 14.59 2.34 -4.24
C ILE A 123 13.19 2.62 -3.69
N ILE A 124 12.93 3.88 -3.29
CA ILE A 124 11.62 4.31 -2.78
C ILE A 124 10.58 4.20 -3.89
N ALA A 125 10.89 4.73 -5.07
CA ALA A 125 10.00 4.70 -6.23
C ALA A 125 9.67 3.25 -6.65
N ALA A 126 10.68 2.37 -6.69
CA ALA A 126 10.47 0.96 -7.01
C ALA A 126 9.57 0.24 -6.00
N SER A 127 9.77 0.49 -4.70
CA SER A 127 8.93 -0.05 -3.65
C SER A 127 7.49 0.47 -3.76
N ALA A 128 7.30 1.77 -4.00
CA ALA A 128 5.97 2.36 -4.17
C ALA A 128 5.25 1.76 -5.39
N VAL A 129 5.91 1.67 -6.55
CA VAL A 129 5.34 1.06 -7.77
C VAL A 129 4.94 -0.40 -7.52
N PHE A 130 5.79 -1.17 -6.83
CA PHE A 130 5.49 -2.55 -6.48
C PHE A 130 4.27 -2.67 -5.57
N ILE A 131 4.18 -1.87 -4.50
CA ILE A 131 3.06 -1.88 -3.56
C ILE A 131 1.78 -1.38 -4.22
N ILE A 132 1.84 -0.35 -5.07
CA ILE A 132 0.69 0.11 -5.85
C ILE A 132 0.14 -1.04 -6.71
N ALA A 133 0.99 -1.71 -7.47
CA ALA A 133 0.57 -2.82 -8.32
C ALA A 133 -0.06 -3.97 -7.50
N LEU A 134 0.56 -4.34 -6.38
CA LEU A 134 0.04 -5.38 -5.48
C LEU A 134 -1.31 -4.99 -4.88
N SER A 135 -1.44 -3.76 -4.39
CA SER A 135 -2.68 -3.25 -3.80
C SER A 135 -3.80 -3.10 -4.83
N MET A 136 -3.48 -2.78 -6.09
CA MET A 136 -4.50 -2.78 -7.15
C MET A 136 -5.06 -4.19 -7.40
N VAL A 137 -4.21 -5.22 -7.41
CA VAL A 137 -4.66 -6.61 -7.53
C VAL A 137 -5.56 -6.99 -6.34
N GLN A 138 -5.17 -6.64 -5.12
CA GLN A 138 -5.98 -6.88 -3.92
C GLN A 138 -7.31 -6.12 -3.97
N THR A 139 -7.30 -4.86 -4.39
CA THR A 139 -8.51 -4.04 -4.55
C THR A 139 -9.47 -4.66 -5.56
N ILE A 140 -8.99 -5.10 -6.72
CA ILE A 140 -9.80 -5.78 -7.74
C ILE A 140 -10.42 -7.05 -7.15
N ALA A 141 -9.67 -7.83 -6.39
CA ALA A 141 -10.19 -9.03 -5.74
C ALA A 141 -11.30 -8.70 -4.74
N ILE A 142 -11.09 -7.67 -3.88
CA ILE A 142 -12.08 -7.25 -2.87
C ILE A 142 -13.34 -6.71 -3.55
N VAL A 143 -13.20 -5.84 -4.57
CA VAL A 143 -14.34 -5.29 -5.34
C VAL A 143 -15.11 -6.39 -6.04
N SER A 144 -14.42 -7.36 -6.64
CA SER A 144 -15.08 -8.49 -7.31
C SER A 144 -15.90 -9.32 -6.32
N VAL A 145 -15.29 -9.71 -5.19
CA VAL A 145 -15.99 -10.53 -4.18
C VAL A 145 -17.14 -9.75 -3.54
N SER A 146 -16.95 -8.48 -3.18
CA SER A 146 -18.03 -7.65 -2.61
C SER A 146 -19.18 -7.45 -3.61
N GLY A 147 -18.88 -7.31 -4.91
CA GLY A 147 -19.88 -7.24 -5.97
C GLY A 147 -20.74 -8.52 -6.02
N PHE A 148 -20.13 -9.69 -5.96
CA PHE A 148 -20.86 -10.98 -5.86
C PHE A 148 -21.66 -11.14 -4.57
N MET A 149 -21.24 -10.49 -3.48
CA MET A 149 -21.99 -10.46 -2.21
C MET A 149 -23.16 -9.46 -2.21
N GLY A 150 -23.43 -8.80 -3.35
CA GLY A 150 -24.56 -7.88 -3.50
C GLY A 150 -24.23 -6.41 -3.18
N ALA A 151 -22.95 -6.06 -3.09
CA ALA A 151 -22.52 -4.67 -2.94
C ALA A 151 -22.62 -3.86 -4.26
N GLY A 152 -22.78 -4.53 -5.41
CA GLY A 152 -22.68 -3.91 -6.72
C GLY A 152 -21.23 -3.62 -7.14
N PHE A 153 -21.08 -3.05 -8.34
CA PHE A 153 -19.76 -2.71 -8.88
C PHE A 153 -19.66 -1.19 -9.07
N PRO A 154 -18.56 -0.57 -8.61
CA PRO A 154 -18.35 0.85 -8.84
C PRO A 154 -18.20 1.17 -10.32
N SER A 155 -18.60 2.38 -10.73
CA SER A 155 -18.42 2.87 -12.10
C SER A 155 -16.92 2.97 -12.46
N ILE A 156 -16.60 3.06 -13.74
CA ILE A 156 -15.22 3.22 -14.21
C ILE A 156 -14.59 4.50 -13.65
N SER A 157 -15.36 5.60 -13.62
CA SER A 157 -14.92 6.86 -12.99
C SER A 157 -14.69 6.68 -11.49
N GLY A 158 -15.54 5.93 -10.80
CA GLY A 158 -15.39 5.59 -9.40
C GLY A 158 -14.12 4.80 -9.13
N LEU A 159 -13.83 3.78 -9.94
CA LEU A 159 -12.60 3.01 -9.84
C LEU A 159 -11.34 3.88 -10.05
N ALA A 160 -11.40 4.86 -10.96
CA ALA A 160 -10.28 5.78 -11.19
C ALA A 160 -10.01 6.68 -9.97
N VAL A 161 -11.08 7.21 -9.34
CA VAL A 161 -10.95 8.02 -8.11
C VAL A 161 -10.44 7.16 -6.95
N MET A 162 -10.97 5.95 -6.77
CA MET A 162 -10.47 5.00 -5.76
C MET A 162 -8.98 4.71 -5.96
N ALA A 163 -8.56 4.43 -7.20
CA ALA A 163 -7.16 4.17 -7.52
C ALA A 163 -6.28 5.37 -7.19
N LEU A 164 -6.71 6.59 -7.50
CA LEU A 164 -5.95 7.80 -7.18
C LEU A 164 -5.76 7.98 -5.67
N ILE A 165 -6.83 7.84 -4.87
CA ILE A 165 -6.76 7.95 -3.41
C ILE A 165 -5.83 6.88 -2.84
N LEU A 166 -5.94 5.64 -3.32
CA LEU A 166 -5.07 4.54 -2.88
C LEU A 166 -3.61 4.78 -3.25
N ILE A 167 -3.32 5.30 -4.44
CA ILE A 167 -1.95 5.63 -4.86
C ILE A 167 -1.33 6.66 -3.92
N LEU A 168 -2.06 7.74 -3.60
CA LEU A 168 -1.58 8.77 -2.67
C LEU A 168 -1.29 8.17 -1.29
N LEU A 169 -2.24 7.44 -0.73
CA LEU A 169 -2.08 6.76 0.57
C LEU A 169 -0.89 5.79 0.57
N ILE A 170 -0.74 4.98 -0.49
CA ILE A 170 0.37 4.01 -0.59
C ILE A 170 1.71 4.73 -0.66
N VAL A 171 1.83 5.79 -1.44
CA VAL A 171 3.08 6.54 -1.55
C VAL A 171 3.48 7.12 -0.20
N ASP A 172 2.55 7.78 0.51
CA ASP A 172 2.81 8.39 1.82
C ASP A 172 3.28 7.35 2.84
N PHE A 173 2.53 6.25 3.00
CA PHE A 173 2.89 5.23 3.98
C PHE A 173 4.09 4.37 3.56
N THR A 174 4.36 4.21 2.27
CA THR A 174 5.60 3.57 1.80
C THR A 174 6.82 4.42 2.14
N MET A 175 6.76 5.74 1.94
CA MET A 175 7.83 6.65 2.34
C MET A 175 8.07 6.61 3.84
N LEU A 176 7.00 6.65 4.64
CA LEU A 176 7.08 6.53 6.09
C LEU A 176 7.70 5.19 6.51
N SER A 177 7.24 4.09 5.94
CA SER A 177 7.72 2.74 6.26
C SER A 177 9.20 2.55 5.91
N LEU A 178 9.64 3.05 4.75
CA LEU A 178 11.06 3.02 4.38
C LEU A 178 11.91 3.93 5.29
N GLY A 179 11.40 5.11 5.65
CA GLY A 179 12.05 5.96 6.64
C GLY A 179 12.24 5.27 7.99
N LEU A 180 11.21 4.59 8.48
CA LEU A 180 11.27 3.78 9.71
C LEU A 180 12.26 2.62 9.58
N ALA A 181 12.33 1.95 8.42
CA ALA A 181 13.28 0.88 8.17
C ALA A 181 14.75 1.33 8.26
N PHE A 182 15.05 2.61 8.01
CA PHE A 182 16.38 3.18 8.26
C PHE A 182 16.60 3.59 9.71
N ALA A 183 15.55 4.02 10.42
CA ALA A 183 15.63 4.48 11.80
C ALA A 183 15.63 3.34 12.83
N MET A 184 14.94 2.24 12.53
CA MET A 184 14.80 1.11 13.45
C MET A 184 16.07 0.25 13.51
N PRO A 185 16.45 -0.25 14.70
CA PRO A 185 17.66 -1.07 14.89
C PRO A 185 17.55 -2.43 14.19
N GLY A 186 16.37 -3.06 14.16
CA GLY A 186 16.18 -4.39 13.58
C GLY A 186 14.76 -4.68 13.11
N HIS A 187 14.61 -5.84 12.44
CA HIS A 187 13.30 -6.26 11.91
C HIS A 187 12.29 -6.61 13.00
N GLN A 188 12.74 -7.03 14.19
CA GLN A 188 11.85 -7.37 15.31
C GLN A 188 11.14 -6.13 15.83
N GLU A 189 11.86 -5.02 16.01
CA GLU A 189 11.32 -3.73 16.43
C GLU A 189 10.36 -3.16 15.38
N MET A 190 10.70 -3.31 14.10
CA MET A 190 9.84 -2.88 13.00
C MET A 190 8.54 -3.68 12.97
N LEU A 191 8.59 -5.01 13.15
CA LEU A 191 7.40 -5.86 13.24
C LEU A 191 6.55 -5.48 14.44
N ALA A 192 7.15 -5.29 15.62
CA ALA A 192 6.44 -4.85 16.83
C ALA A 192 5.73 -3.51 16.61
N PHE A 193 6.41 -2.53 15.97
CA PHE A 193 5.83 -1.25 15.61
C PHE A 193 4.66 -1.40 14.65
N ILE A 194 4.80 -2.21 13.58
CA ILE A 194 3.73 -2.47 12.62
C ILE A 194 2.50 -3.05 13.32
N PHE A 195 2.67 -4.05 14.19
CA PHE A 195 1.55 -4.62 14.95
C PHE A 195 0.91 -3.60 15.89
N LEU A 196 1.73 -2.82 16.59
CA LEU A 196 1.25 -1.82 17.54
C LEU A 196 0.46 -0.70 16.85
N VAL A 197 0.81 -0.34 15.63
CA VAL A 197 0.16 0.76 14.88
C VAL A 197 -1.02 0.27 14.04
N ASN A 198 -0.90 -0.90 13.44
CA ASN A 198 -1.86 -1.41 12.45
C ASN A 198 -3.27 -1.63 13.05
N LEU A 199 -3.36 -2.35 14.17
CA LEU A 199 -4.65 -2.66 14.79
C LEU A 199 -5.32 -1.43 15.41
N PRO A 200 -4.64 -0.58 16.22
CA PRO A 200 -5.26 0.63 16.73
C PRO A 200 -5.74 1.58 15.62
N LEU A 201 -4.98 1.77 14.54
CA LEU A 201 -5.41 2.59 13.42
C LEU A 201 -6.65 2.01 12.73
N LEU A 202 -6.74 0.70 12.56
CA LEU A 202 -7.94 0.06 12.00
C LEU A 202 -9.16 0.31 12.88
N PHE A 203 -9.07 -0.03 14.18
CA PHE A 203 -10.21 0.05 15.10
C PHE A 203 -10.60 1.49 15.44
N SER A 204 -9.68 2.44 15.37
CA SER A 204 -9.96 3.86 15.53
C SER A 204 -10.32 4.56 14.22
N SER A 205 -10.55 3.85 13.13
CA SER A 205 -10.99 4.40 11.86
C SER A 205 -12.45 4.07 11.58
N THR A 206 -13.03 4.69 10.57
CA THR A 206 -14.39 4.38 10.09
C THR A 206 -14.46 3.10 9.23
N ALA A 207 -13.41 2.25 9.25
CA ALA A 207 -13.36 1.06 8.41
C ALA A 207 -14.42 0.01 8.75
N LEU A 208 -14.64 -0.23 10.04
CA LEU A 208 -15.49 -1.33 10.52
C LEU A 208 -16.86 -0.85 11.01
N ALA A 209 -16.96 0.38 11.50
CA ALA A 209 -18.19 0.95 12.04
C ALA A 209 -18.32 2.44 11.69
N PRO A 210 -19.55 2.94 11.44
CA PRO A 210 -19.81 4.36 11.26
C PRO A 210 -19.49 5.17 12.53
N LEU A 211 -19.14 6.44 12.36
CA LEU A 211 -18.85 7.35 13.48
C LEU A 211 -19.97 7.41 14.52
N GLY A 212 -21.23 7.33 14.08
CA GLY A 212 -22.39 7.39 14.98
C GLY A 212 -22.49 6.24 16.00
N PHE A 213 -21.80 5.11 15.77
CA PHE A 213 -21.75 3.98 16.71
C PHE A 213 -20.61 4.08 17.72
N MET A 214 -19.68 5.03 17.50
CA MET A 214 -18.50 5.19 18.34
C MET A 214 -18.80 6.11 19.53
N PRO A 215 -18.23 5.86 20.71
CA PRO A 215 -18.27 6.82 21.82
C PRO A 215 -17.53 8.10 21.42
N THR A 216 -17.90 9.24 22.02
CA THR A 216 -17.40 10.56 21.63
C THR A 216 -15.88 10.69 21.59
N TRP A 217 -15.18 10.08 22.56
CA TRP A 217 -13.73 10.10 22.59
C TRP A 217 -13.10 9.38 21.38
N LEU A 218 -13.74 8.29 20.91
CA LEU A 218 -13.26 7.53 19.75
C LEU A 218 -13.61 8.25 18.43
N GLN A 219 -14.75 8.98 18.38
CA GLN A 219 -15.09 9.80 17.23
C GLN A 219 -14.02 10.87 16.95
N TRP A 220 -13.48 11.50 18.01
CA TRP A 220 -12.39 12.45 17.88
C TRP A 220 -11.15 11.81 17.28
N ILE A 221 -10.76 10.64 17.76
CA ILE A 221 -9.60 9.90 17.21
C ILE A 221 -9.88 9.48 15.76
N ALA A 222 -11.07 8.97 15.46
CA ALA A 222 -11.43 8.54 14.12
C ALA A 222 -11.46 9.70 13.10
N SER A 223 -11.86 10.90 13.53
CA SER A 223 -11.85 12.09 12.67
C SER A 223 -10.43 12.59 12.33
N LEU A 224 -9.44 12.30 13.17
CA LEU A 224 -8.02 12.62 12.93
C LEU A 224 -7.27 11.48 12.24
N ASN A 225 -7.89 10.32 12.12
CA ASN A 225 -7.26 9.13 11.57
C ASN A 225 -7.11 9.25 10.04
N PRO A 226 -5.88 9.14 9.50
CA PRO A 226 -5.64 9.24 8.06
C PRO A 226 -6.37 8.16 7.25
N LEU A 227 -6.62 6.98 7.84
CA LEU A 227 -7.42 5.94 7.19
C LEU A 227 -8.86 6.40 6.98
N SER A 228 -9.48 7.07 7.96
CA SER A 228 -10.83 7.59 7.83
C SER A 228 -10.94 8.59 6.68
N TRP A 229 -9.93 9.45 6.51
CA TRP A 229 -9.89 10.42 5.41
C TRP A 229 -9.81 9.78 4.02
N ALA A 230 -9.19 8.60 3.91
CA ALA A 230 -9.16 7.84 2.66
C ALA A 230 -10.42 6.99 2.47
N ILE A 231 -11.00 6.46 3.56
CA ILE A 231 -12.17 5.58 3.53
C ILE A 231 -13.43 6.33 3.11
N GLU A 232 -13.69 7.51 3.67
CA GLU A 232 -14.92 8.25 3.42
C GLU A 232 -15.12 8.62 1.93
N PRO A 233 -14.14 9.20 1.22
CA PRO A 233 -14.27 9.46 -0.21
C PRO A 233 -14.46 8.18 -1.04
N ILE A 234 -13.75 7.09 -0.71
CA ILE A 234 -13.89 5.81 -1.42
C ILE A 234 -15.29 5.24 -1.19
N ARG A 235 -15.81 5.33 0.04
CA ARG A 235 -17.18 4.91 0.37
C ARG A 235 -18.22 5.72 -0.40
N TYR A 236 -18.07 7.04 -0.45
CA TYR A 236 -18.95 7.91 -1.20
C TYR A 236 -19.00 7.52 -2.67
N VAL A 237 -17.85 7.33 -3.29
CA VAL A 237 -17.75 6.90 -4.70
C VAL A 237 -18.37 5.53 -4.90
N TYR A 238 -18.14 4.59 -3.97
CA TYR A 238 -18.68 3.23 -4.06
C TYR A 238 -20.21 3.21 -4.00
N SER A 239 -20.83 4.09 -3.18
CA SER A 239 -22.27 4.14 -3.01
C SER A 239 -23.02 4.89 -4.11
N HIS A 240 -22.40 5.92 -4.70
CA HIS A 240 -23.06 6.78 -5.70
C HIS A 240 -22.76 6.35 -7.16
N SER A 241 -21.97 5.32 -7.35
CA SER A 241 -21.59 4.81 -8.66
C SER A 241 -22.21 3.47 -9.01
N VAL A 242 -23.06 2.94 -8.14
CA VAL A 242 -23.79 1.67 -8.31
C VAL A 242 -25.19 1.91 -8.81
#